data_5be2604c0fe1edfa81d574525603039f
#
_entry.id   5be2604c0fe1edfa81d574525603039f
#
_cell.length_a   1.000
_cell.length_b   1.000
_cell.length_c   1.000
_cell.angle_alpha   90.00
_cell.angle_beta   90.00
_cell.angle_gamma   90.00
#
_symmetry.space_group_name_H-M   'P 1'
#
loop_
_entity.id
_entity.type
_entity.pdbx_description
1 polymer ?
#
loop_
_entity_poly.entity_id
_entity_poly.type
_entity_poly.pdbx_seq_one_letter_code
_entity_poly.pdbx_strand_id
1 'polypeptide(L)'
;MLTFITLTSFMFRFNPGKNLGLLLLSAFIAAPVAAHTVEVSGDVAATFHLEPGHNPKAGERASAWFALTRKGGQSISLSQCDCQLAVYPKPRTQNAQPLMRPTLRAISAEKYQGIPGADMVFPKPGAYDLVLTGAAKNGANFKPFTLTYTVNVGS
;
A
#
# COMPACT_ATOMS: atom_id res chain seq x y z
N MET A 1 56.77 14.75 -14.98
CA MET A 1 56.54 13.83 -16.10
C MET A 1 55.04 13.78 -16.37
N LEU A 2 54.60 14.70 -17.27
CA LEU A 2 53.15 14.85 -17.60
C LEU A 2 52.85 13.94 -18.79
N THR A 3 51.90 13.05 -18.63
CA THR A 3 51.40 12.23 -19.74
C THR A 3 50.08 12.83 -20.23
N PHE A 4 50.13 13.40 -21.44
CA PHE A 4 48.97 13.91 -22.18
C PHE A 4 48.15 12.72 -22.72
N ILE A 5 46.87 12.65 -22.39
CA ILE A 5 45.90 11.75 -23.03
C ILE A 5 45.24 12.53 -24.17
N THR A 6 45.54 12.12 -25.40
CA THR A 6 44.95 12.63 -26.62
C THR A 6 43.51 12.13 -26.79
N LEU A 7 42.58 13.08 -26.86
CA LEU A 7 41.17 12.81 -27.18
C LEU A 7 41.04 12.64 -28.71
N THR A 8 40.80 11.44 -29.20
CA THR A 8 40.46 11.16 -30.59
C THR A 8 39.00 11.46 -30.85
N SER A 9 38.73 12.54 -31.58
CA SER A 9 37.41 12.89 -32.10
C SER A 9 36.96 11.86 -33.14
N PHE A 10 35.91 11.10 -32.83
CA PHE A 10 35.24 10.21 -33.78
C PHE A 10 34.21 11.03 -34.58
N MET A 11 34.58 11.46 -35.80
CA MET A 11 33.64 12.11 -36.73
C MET A 11 32.73 11.07 -37.35
N PHE A 12 31.46 11.03 -36.93
CA PHE A 12 30.42 10.31 -37.64
C PHE A 12 30.08 11.07 -38.95
N ARG A 13 30.46 10.50 -40.08
CA ARG A 13 30.03 10.95 -41.42
C ARG A 13 28.57 10.46 -41.62
N PHE A 14 27.62 11.38 -41.60
CA PHE A 14 26.24 11.12 -42.02
C PHE A 14 26.21 10.98 -43.56
N ASN A 15 25.81 9.84 -44.07
CA ASN A 15 25.59 9.57 -45.48
C ASN A 15 24.07 9.68 -45.78
N PRO A 16 23.55 10.66 -46.54
CA PRO A 16 22.12 10.77 -46.81
C PRO A 16 21.77 9.92 -48.04
N GLY A 17 21.55 8.67 -47.84
CA GLY A 17 21.15 7.72 -48.91
C GLY A 17 20.28 6.60 -48.37
N LYS A 18 18.96 6.74 -48.54
CA LYS A 18 17.96 5.65 -48.64
C LYS A 18 18.07 4.52 -47.63
N ASN A 19 17.60 4.75 -46.41
CA ASN A 19 16.98 3.69 -45.64
C ASN A 19 15.94 4.31 -44.73
N LEU A 20 14.68 4.06 -45.05
CA LEU A 20 13.51 4.31 -44.21
C LEU A 20 13.60 3.36 -43.01
N GLY A 21 14.42 3.74 -42.04
CA GLY A 21 14.58 3.02 -40.78
C GLY A 21 13.30 3.19 -39.96
N LEU A 22 12.57 2.11 -39.83
CA LEU A 22 11.42 1.91 -38.96
C LEU A 22 11.86 2.27 -37.54
N LEU A 23 11.53 3.48 -37.06
CA LEU A 23 11.64 3.89 -35.68
C LEU A 23 10.60 3.08 -34.89
N LEU A 24 11.03 1.94 -34.34
CA LEU A 24 10.30 1.21 -33.31
C LEU A 24 10.24 2.08 -32.08
N LEU A 25 9.16 2.86 -31.95
CA LEU A 25 8.79 3.60 -30.77
C LEU A 25 8.37 2.54 -29.74
N SER A 26 9.30 2.09 -28.92
CA SER A 26 9.04 1.21 -27.77
C SER A 26 8.22 2.02 -26.77
N ALA A 27 6.90 1.91 -26.83
CA ALA A 27 6.02 2.41 -25.79
C ALA A 27 6.27 1.58 -24.53
N PHE A 28 7.05 2.12 -23.59
CA PHE A 28 7.12 1.60 -22.23
C PHE A 28 5.74 1.78 -21.60
N ILE A 29 4.97 0.71 -21.57
CA ILE A 29 3.75 0.65 -20.76
C ILE A 29 4.23 0.54 -19.31
N ALA A 30 4.29 1.70 -18.61
CA ALA A 30 4.49 1.71 -17.18
C ALA A 30 3.24 1.07 -16.54
N ALA A 31 3.36 -0.18 -16.10
CA ALA A 31 2.35 -0.79 -15.27
C ALA A 31 2.24 0.02 -13.95
N PRO A 32 1.03 0.34 -13.46
CA PRO A 32 0.90 0.99 -12.17
C PRO A 32 1.52 0.10 -11.11
N VAL A 33 2.59 0.58 -10.48
CA VAL A 33 3.14 -0.06 -9.28
C VAL A 33 2.13 0.18 -8.18
N ALA A 34 1.50 -0.87 -7.69
CA ALA A 34 0.66 -0.79 -6.50
C ALA A 34 1.55 -0.37 -5.32
N ALA A 35 1.47 0.90 -4.94
CA ALA A 35 2.23 1.45 -3.83
C ALA A 35 1.55 1.04 -2.52
N HIS A 36 2.18 0.14 -1.76
CA HIS A 36 1.77 -0.15 -0.39
C HIS A 36 1.87 1.13 0.45
N THR A 37 0.78 1.48 1.13
CA THR A 37 0.78 2.60 2.07
C THR A 37 1.28 2.12 3.42
N VAL A 38 2.31 2.79 3.96
CA VAL A 38 2.85 2.48 5.29
C VAL A 38 2.50 3.62 6.24
N GLU A 39 1.84 3.27 7.34
CA GLU A 39 1.53 4.19 8.43
C GLU A 39 2.25 3.76 9.71
N VAL A 40 2.58 4.74 10.56
CA VAL A 40 3.32 4.51 11.81
C VAL A 40 2.59 5.17 12.97
N SER A 41 2.43 4.44 14.06
CA SER A 41 1.87 4.93 15.33
C SER A 41 2.70 4.39 16.49
N GLY A 42 3.46 5.25 17.16
CA GLY A 42 4.33 4.87 18.25
C GLY A 42 5.47 3.94 17.80
N ASP A 43 5.48 2.72 18.30
CA ASP A 43 6.47 1.68 17.95
C ASP A 43 5.92 0.63 16.97
N VAL A 44 4.72 0.85 16.44
CA VAL A 44 4.07 -0.02 15.46
C VAL A 44 3.96 0.67 14.10
N ALA A 45 4.35 -0.03 13.06
CA ALA A 45 4.10 0.33 11.66
C ALA A 45 3.21 -0.72 11.01
N ALA A 46 2.42 -0.33 10.03
CA ALA A 46 1.68 -1.28 9.21
C ALA A 46 1.78 -0.93 7.73
N THR A 47 2.06 -1.95 6.93
CA THR A 47 1.86 -1.92 5.49
C THR A 47 0.41 -2.28 5.22
N PHE A 48 -0.30 -1.40 4.55
CA PHE A 48 -1.70 -1.57 4.16
C PHE A 48 -1.82 -1.94 2.70
N HIS A 49 -2.69 -2.88 2.41
CA HIS A 49 -3.08 -3.25 1.05
C HIS A 49 -4.59 -3.46 0.96
N LEU A 50 -5.18 -3.07 -0.17
CA LEU A 50 -6.60 -3.20 -0.45
C LEU A 50 -6.79 -3.79 -1.84
N GLU A 51 -7.48 -4.92 -1.92
CA GLU A 51 -7.89 -5.57 -3.17
C GLU A 51 -9.31 -5.11 -3.58
N PRO A 52 -9.58 -4.95 -4.88
CA PRO A 52 -8.64 -5.04 -5.99
C PRO A 52 -7.87 -3.74 -6.21
N GLY A 53 -6.54 -3.83 -6.29
CA GLY A 53 -5.67 -2.78 -6.81
C GLY A 53 -5.76 -1.40 -6.15
N HIS A 54 -6.13 -1.29 -4.88
CA HIS A 54 -6.40 -0.06 -4.13
C HIS A 54 -7.53 0.82 -4.69
N ASN A 55 -8.33 0.30 -5.62
CA ASN A 55 -9.46 0.99 -6.24
C ASN A 55 -10.78 0.23 -6.00
N PRO A 56 -11.26 0.15 -4.76
CA PRO A 56 -12.52 -0.54 -4.47
C PRO A 56 -13.68 0.18 -5.12
N LYS A 57 -14.72 -0.58 -5.47
CA LYS A 57 -15.97 -0.04 -6.02
C LYS A 57 -17.11 -0.22 -5.05
N ALA A 58 -18.05 0.74 -5.06
CA ALA A 58 -19.25 0.66 -4.25
C ALA A 58 -20.10 -0.55 -4.66
N GLY A 59 -20.60 -1.29 -3.66
CA GLY A 59 -21.38 -2.50 -3.87
C GLY A 59 -20.57 -3.76 -4.17
N GLU A 60 -19.26 -3.64 -4.42
CA GLU A 60 -18.37 -4.77 -4.66
C GLU A 60 -17.58 -5.15 -3.39
N ARG A 61 -17.19 -6.42 -3.31
CA ARG A 61 -16.33 -6.89 -2.20
C ARG A 61 -14.93 -6.37 -2.35
N ALA A 62 -14.43 -5.75 -1.29
CA ALA A 62 -13.04 -5.36 -1.13
C ALA A 62 -12.40 -6.14 0.03
N SER A 63 -11.15 -6.53 -0.11
CA SER A 63 -10.39 -7.25 0.91
C SER A 63 -9.19 -6.42 1.34
N ALA A 64 -9.11 -6.08 2.61
CA ALA A 64 -7.99 -5.33 3.18
C ALA A 64 -7.09 -6.25 4.01
N TRP A 65 -5.78 -5.97 4.03
CA TRP A 65 -4.87 -6.59 4.98
C TRP A 65 -3.83 -5.60 5.49
N PHE A 66 -3.31 -5.89 6.68
CA PHE A 66 -2.40 -5.02 7.42
C PHE A 66 -1.21 -5.84 7.92
N ALA A 67 -0.04 -5.66 7.31
CA ALA A 67 1.17 -6.28 7.78
C ALA A 67 1.78 -5.41 8.89
N LEU A 68 1.48 -5.78 10.14
CA LEU A 68 1.95 -5.07 11.33
C LEU A 68 3.38 -5.45 11.65
N THR A 69 4.21 -4.45 11.97
CA THR A 69 5.58 -4.63 12.40
C THR A 69 5.89 -3.74 13.60
N ARG A 70 6.66 -4.25 14.56
CA ARG A 70 7.19 -3.46 15.66
C ARG A 70 8.51 -2.80 15.26
N LYS A 71 8.86 -1.70 15.90
CA LYS A 71 10.20 -1.09 15.79
C LYS A 71 11.28 -2.16 15.95
N GLY A 72 12.17 -2.26 14.95
CA GLY A 72 13.15 -3.35 14.85
C GLY A 72 12.75 -4.45 13.84
N GLY A 73 11.58 -4.32 13.17
CA GLY A 73 11.19 -5.18 12.05
C GLY A 73 10.49 -6.50 12.43
N GLN A 74 10.20 -6.72 13.70
CA GLN A 74 9.49 -7.91 14.16
C GLN A 74 8.02 -7.85 13.76
N SER A 75 7.53 -8.85 13.04
CA SER A 75 6.10 -8.97 12.66
C SER A 75 5.21 -9.19 13.86
N ILE A 76 4.02 -8.59 13.82
CA ILE A 76 2.94 -8.77 14.80
C ILE A 76 1.79 -9.49 14.12
N SER A 77 1.48 -10.70 14.56
CA SER A 77 0.32 -11.46 14.06
C SER A 77 -0.98 -11.02 14.73
N LEU A 78 -2.14 -11.34 14.14
CA LEU A 78 -3.43 -11.07 14.74
C LEU A 78 -3.60 -11.77 16.11
N SER A 79 -2.98 -12.92 16.31
CA SER A 79 -2.99 -13.62 17.60
C SER A 79 -2.30 -12.85 18.73
N GLN A 80 -1.39 -11.93 18.40
CA GLN A 80 -0.64 -11.09 19.31
C GLN A 80 -1.24 -9.70 19.52
N CYS A 81 -2.32 -9.39 18.77
CA CYS A 81 -2.95 -8.08 18.77
C CYS A 81 -4.42 -8.18 19.15
N ASP A 82 -4.85 -7.42 20.13
CA ASP A 82 -6.26 -7.06 20.30
C ASP A 82 -6.57 -5.94 19.32
N CYS A 83 -6.78 -6.33 18.08
CA CYS A 83 -6.95 -5.44 16.96
C CYS A 83 -8.42 -5.29 16.57
N GLN A 84 -8.81 -4.07 16.20
CA GLN A 84 -10.15 -3.75 15.69
C GLN A 84 -10.04 -2.85 14.48
N LEU A 85 -10.90 -3.09 13.48
CA LEU A 85 -11.05 -2.25 12.29
C LEU A 85 -12.40 -1.54 12.32
N ALA A 86 -12.37 -0.23 12.10
CA ALA A 86 -13.57 0.59 11.94
C ALA A 86 -13.48 1.41 10.66
N VAL A 87 -14.59 1.53 9.93
CA VAL A 87 -14.68 2.27 8.66
C VAL A 87 -15.61 3.45 8.83
N TYR A 88 -15.14 4.63 8.44
CA TYR A 88 -15.88 5.90 8.54
C TYR A 88 -15.99 6.56 7.17
N PRO A 89 -17.16 7.08 6.78
CA PRO A 89 -17.24 7.95 5.60
C PRO A 89 -16.57 9.30 5.89
N LYS A 90 -16.01 9.92 4.86
CA LYS A 90 -15.46 11.29 4.95
C LYS A 90 -16.41 12.32 4.31
N PRO A 91 -16.48 13.56 4.87
CA PRO A 91 -15.83 14.00 6.09
C PRO A 91 -16.48 13.38 7.34
N ARG A 92 -15.70 13.16 8.40
CA ARG A 92 -16.23 12.69 9.67
C ARG A 92 -16.12 13.75 10.76
N THR A 93 -17.10 13.80 11.65
CA THR A 93 -17.05 14.60 12.88
C THR A 93 -16.28 13.86 13.98
N GLN A 94 -15.87 14.58 15.01
CA GLN A 94 -15.09 14.01 16.12
C GLN A 94 -15.79 12.83 16.83
N ASN A 95 -17.12 12.86 16.92
CA ASN A 95 -17.94 11.83 17.58
C ASN A 95 -18.68 10.91 16.59
N ALA A 96 -18.23 10.85 15.33
CA ALA A 96 -18.89 10.02 14.35
C ALA A 96 -18.84 8.54 14.73
N GLN A 97 -19.98 7.86 14.60
CA GLN A 97 -20.02 6.39 14.68
C GLN A 97 -19.46 5.79 13.40
N PRO A 98 -18.75 4.66 13.49
CA PRO A 98 -18.30 3.98 12.29
C PRO A 98 -19.48 3.47 11.47
N LEU A 99 -19.34 3.54 10.15
CA LEU A 99 -20.31 2.96 9.21
C LEU A 99 -20.36 1.43 9.36
N MET A 100 -19.20 0.81 9.57
CA MET A 100 -19.07 -0.63 9.78
C MET A 100 -17.82 -0.97 10.61
N ARG A 101 -17.85 -2.15 11.22
CA ARG A 101 -16.72 -2.75 11.94
C ARG A 101 -16.46 -4.16 11.35
N PRO A 102 -15.67 -4.24 10.26
CA PRO A 102 -15.37 -5.54 9.66
C PRO A 102 -14.64 -6.45 10.64
N THR A 103 -15.03 -7.72 10.68
CA THR A 103 -14.37 -8.72 11.52
C THR A 103 -12.99 -9.02 10.97
N LEU A 104 -11.97 -8.86 11.79
CA LEU A 104 -10.61 -9.24 11.45
C LEU A 104 -10.44 -10.76 11.56
N ARG A 105 -9.75 -11.34 10.58
CA ARG A 105 -9.31 -12.73 10.57
C ARG A 105 -7.82 -12.81 10.29
N ALA A 106 -7.15 -13.84 10.80
CA ALA A 106 -5.76 -14.11 10.47
C ALA A 106 -5.68 -14.64 9.03
N ILE A 107 -4.89 -13.97 8.20
CA ILE A 107 -4.64 -14.36 6.81
C ILE A 107 -3.15 -14.45 6.53
N SER A 108 -2.82 -15.09 5.41
CA SER A 108 -1.48 -15.03 4.82
C SER A 108 -1.56 -14.29 3.50
N ALA A 109 -0.72 -13.29 3.31
CA ALA A 109 -0.63 -12.49 2.10
C ALA A 109 0.83 -12.15 1.81
N GLU A 110 1.26 -12.31 0.57
CA GLU A 110 2.66 -12.14 0.17
C GLU A 110 3.61 -12.97 1.07
N LYS A 111 4.58 -12.31 1.71
CA LYS A 111 5.52 -12.93 2.66
C LYS A 111 5.02 -12.96 4.11
N TYR A 112 3.85 -12.39 4.37
CA TYR A 112 3.33 -12.22 5.73
C TYR A 112 2.39 -13.38 6.11
N GLN A 113 2.47 -13.81 7.36
CA GLN A 113 1.69 -14.91 7.92
C GLN A 113 0.90 -14.47 9.13
N GLY A 114 -0.38 -14.89 9.23
CA GLY A 114 -1.21 -14.63 10.39
C GLY A 114 -1.54 -13.15 10.63
N ILE A 115 -1.45 -12.33 9.60
CA ILE A 115 -1.72 -10.89 9.68
C ILE A 115 -3.20 -10.57 9.71
N PRO A 116 -3.62 -9.42 10.29
CA PRO A 116 -5.00 -8.96 10.23
C PRO A 116 -5.48 -8.76 8.80
N GLY A 117 -6.58 -9.38 8.44
CA GLY A 117 -7.29 -9.15 7.18
C GLY A 117 -8.79 -9.06 7.39
N ALA A 118 -9.50 -8.35 6.54
CA ALA A 118 -10.94 -8.20 6.58
C ALA A 118 -11.53 -8.00 5.19
N ASP A 119 -12.74 -8.54 5.00
CA ASP A 119 -13.56 -8.23 3.83
C ASP A 119 -14.63 -7.19 4.18
N MET A 120 -14.95 -6.35 3.23
CA MET A 120 -15.97 -5.31 3.38
C MET A 120 -16.62 -4.96 2.04
N VAL A 121 -17.80 -4.34 2.12
CA VAL A 121 -18.49 -3.74 0.97
C VAL A 121 -18.79 -2.30 1.30
N PHE A 122 -18.28 -1.38 0.51
CA PHE A 122 -18.59 0.04 0.66
C PHE A 122 -19.95 0.34 0.00
N PRO A 123 -20.91 0.97 0.72
CA PRO A 123 -22.27 1.11 0.20
C PRO A 123 -22.40 2.18 -0.90
N LYS A 124 -21.48 3.15 -0.97
CA LYS A 124 -21.53 4.29 -1.90
C LYS A 124 -20.13 4.68 -2.35
N PRO A 125 -19.98 5.28 -3.54
CA PRO A 125 -18.74 5.95 -3.92
C PRO A 125 -18.40 7.10 -2.97
N GLY A 126 -17.10 7.36 -2.78
CA GLY A 126 -16.61 8.43 -1.92
C GLY A 126 -15.34 8.07 -1.16
N ALA A 127 -14.90 8.97 -0.31
CA ALA A 127 -13.74 8.76 0.54
C ALA A 127 -14.13 8.14 1.88
N TYR A 128 -13.32 7.19 2.35
CA TYR A 128 -13.51 6.52 3.65
C TYR A 128 -12.19 6.45 4.40
N ASP A 129 -12.25 6.56 5.73
CA ASP A 129 -11.14 6.27 6.61
C ASP A 129 -11.29 4.87 7.20
N LEU A 130 -10.31 4.01 6.95
CA LEU A 130 -10.13 2.73 7.62
C LEU A 130 -9.23 2.96 8.83
N VAL A 131 -9.78 2.81 10.02
CA VAL A 131 -9.07 3.05 11.29
C VAL A 131 -8.82 1.70 11.94
N LEU A 132 -7.55 1.30 11.97
CA LEU A 132 -7.08 0.10 12.67
C LEU A 132 -6.54 0.53 14.03
N THR A 133 -7.14 0.00 15.10
CA THR A 133 -6.63 0.15 16.46
C THR A 133 -6.14 -1.18 16.98
N GLY A 134 -5.17 -1.15 17.88
CA GLY A 134 -4.68 -2.39 18.48
C GLY A 134 -3.92 -2.17 19.76
N ALA A 135 -3.91 -3.22 20.59
CA ALA A 135 -3.11 -3.33 21.80
C ALA A 135 -2.45 -4.71 21.87
N ALA A 136 -1.34 -4.80 22.58
CA ALA A 136 -0.61 -6.04 22.75
C ALA A 136 -1.43 -7.04 23.58
N LYS A 137 -1.41 -8.31 23.18
CA LYS A 137 -1.96 -9.45 23.93
C LYS A 137 -1.06 -10.68 23.80
N ASN A 138 -1.34 -11.72 24.57
CA ASN A 138 -0.65 -13.01 24.53
C ASN A 138 0.89 -12.89 24.63
N GLY A 139 1.38 -12.03 25.55
CA GLY A 139 2.81 -11.85 25.81
C GLY A 139 3.55 -10.98 24.78
N ALA A 140 2.85 -10.43 23.79
CA ALA A 140 3.42 -9.45 22.89
C ALA A 140 3.75 -8.14 23.64
N ASN A 141 4.73 -7.39 23.14
CA ASN A 141 5.18 -6.15 23.76
C ASN A 141 5.29 -5.04 22.72
N PHE A 142 4.21 -4.28 22.56
CA PHE A 142 4.16 -3.03 21.78
C PHE A 142 3.12 -2.09 22.40
N LYS A 143 3.24 -0.80 22.11
CA LYS A 143 2.30 0.21 22.62
C LYS A 143 0.97 0.15 21.88
N PRO A 144 -0.15 0.50 22.56
CA PRO A 144 -1.40 0.71 21.84
C PRO A 144 -1.22 1.69 20.67
N PHE A 145 -1.85 1.41 19.55
CA PHE A 145 -1.72 2.18 18.33
C PHE A 145 -3.06 2.48 17.67
N THR A 146 -3.09 3.54 16.87
CA THR A 146 -4.16 3.87 15.94
C THR A 146 -3.54 4.25 14.62
N LEU A 147 -3.92 3.54 13.55
CA LEU A 147 -3.47 3.77 12.18
C LEU A 147 -4.69 4.11 11.33
N THR A 148 -4.58 5.10 10.48
CA THR A 148 -5.69 5.57 9.63
C THR A 148 -5.27 5.59 8.17
N TYR A 149 -6.04 4.90 7.33
CA TYR A 149 -5.83 4.83 5.89
C TYR A 149 -7.05 5.41 5.18
N THR A 150 -6.84 6.42 4.35
CA THR A 150 -7.91 6.95 3.50
C THR A 150 -7.96 6.18 2.20
N VAL A 151 -9.14 5.68 1.85
CA VAL A 151 -9.42 5.01 0.58
C VAL A 151 -10.48 5.76 -0.20
N ASN A 152 -10.33 5.80 -1.54
CA ASN A 152 -11.32 6.37 -2.45
C ASN A 152 -12.06 5.23 -3.13
N VAL A 153 -13.38 5.20 -2.96
CA VAL A 153 -14.26 4.18 -3.51
C VAL A 153 -14.90 4.73 -4.77
N GLY A 154 -14.72 4.03 -5.87
CA GLY A 154 -15.33 4.36 -7.17
C GLY A 154 -16.77 3.84 -7.31
N SER A 155 -17.40 4.23 -8.41
CA SER A 155 -18.68 3.70 -8.88
C SER A 155 -18.50 2.41 -9.67
#